data_902bf7d57a0c4b13d6d741e00b79de40
#
_entry.id   902bf7d57a0c4b13d6d741e00b79de40
#
_cell.length_a   1.000
_cell.length_b   1.000
_cell.length_c   1.000
_cell.angle_alpha   90.00
_cell.angle_beta   90.00
_cell.angle_gamma   90.00
#
_symmetry.space_group_name_H-M   'P 1'
#
loop_
_entity.id
_entity.type
_entity.pdbx_description
1 polymer ?
#
loop_
_entity_poly.entity_id
_entity_poly.type
_entity_poly.pdbx_seq_one_letter_code
_entity_poly.pdbx_strand_id
1 'polypeptide(L)'
;ERLAALYPEYGLGKEDDGVAFRRARLSIRGTIYENIGFKAQYDFAVDSPGNDGGQFRDVYIELLELPFVDKARIGHFQEPFSLEEIPSNSYMTFMERSLANVFVPSFNTGLTVEKSMLSKRLHWTLGIFKTTDFWPSDNDSNEAAGYGVTGRITGVPWKAEDGDTFVHLGASFNRRNP
;
A
#
# COMPACT_ATOMS: atom_id res chain seq x y z
N GLU A 1 -7.91 21.48 28.69
CA GLU A 1 -7.53 21.45 30.14
C GLU A 1 -8.59 20.82 31.04
N ARG A 2 -9.89 21.12 30.89
CA ARG A 2 -10.96 20.54 31.73
C ARG A 2 -11.14 19.03 31.55
N LEU A 3 -11.05 18.51 30.31
CA LEU A 3 -11.20 17.08 30.02
C LEU A 3 -9.99 16.27 30.51
N ALA A 4 -8.79 16.78 30.36
CA ALA A 4 -7.57 16.17 30.87
C ALA A 4 -7.54 16.06 32.41
N ALA A 5 -8.12 17.04 33.10
CA ALA A 5 -8.25 17.04 34.55
C ALA A 5 -9.33 16.07 35.05
N LEU A 6 -10.38 15.80 34.25
CA LEU A 6 -11.48 14.89 34.59
C LEU A 6 -11.18 13.42 34.33
N TYR A 7 -10.30 13.14 33.36
CA TYR A 7 -10.02 11.77 32.90
C TYR A 7 -8.53 11.51 32.69
N PRO A 8 -7.70 11.64 33.76
CA PRO A 8 -6.25 11.39 33.65
C PRO A 8 -5.92 9.94 33.24
N GLU A 9 -6.81 8.98 33.57
CA GLU A 9 -6.64 7.56 33.25
C GLU A 9 -6.73 7.25 31.74
N TYR A 10 -7.33 8.13 30.94
CA TYR A 10 -7.43 7.95 29.48
C TYR A 10 -6.27 8.59 28.70
N GLY A 11 -5.26 9.10 29.40
CA GLY A 11 -4.11 9.71 28.75
C GLY A 11 -4.44 10.96 27.92
N LEU A 12 -5.58 11.61 28.18
CA LEU A 12 -5.94 12.90 27.59
C LEU A 12 -5.06 13.99 28.20
N GLY A 13 -3.77 13.93 27.87
CA GLY A 13 -2.78 14.89 28.27
C GLY A 13 -3.01 16.26 27.62
N LYS A 14 -2.17 17.20 28.00
CA LYS A 14 -2.06 18.47 27.31
C LYS A 14 -1.59 18.19 25.89
N GLU A 15 -2.44 18.43 24.89
CA GLU A 15 -1.98 18.42 23.52
C GLU A 15 -1.01 19.59 23.33
N ASP A 16 0.22 19.28 22.98
CA ASP A 16 1.20 20.31 22.65
C ASP A 16 0.88 20.83 21.23
N ASP A 17 0.74 22.14 21.10
CA ASP A 17 0.63 22.80 19.81
C ASP A 17 1.93 22.59 19.05
N GLY A 18 1.86 21.99 17.87
CA GLY A 18 3.02 21.69 17.06
C GLY A 18 2.71 21.66 15.55
N VAL A 19 3.74 21.86 14.76
CA VAL A 19 3.71 21.66 13.32
C VAL A 19 4.61 20.49 12.99
N ALA A 20 4.04 19.46 12.36
CA ALA A 20 4.78 18.28 11.94
C ALA A 20 4.53 17.97 10.46
N PHE A 21 5.53 17.38 9.80
CA PHE A 21 5.33 16.80 8.49
C PHE A 21 4.65 15.44 8.65
N ARG A 22 3.43 15.31 8.17
CA ARG A 22 2.74 14.03 8.12
C ARG A 22 3.43 13.05 7.14
N ARG A 23 4.07 13.60 6.08
CA ARG A 23 4.80 12.83 5.05
C ARG A 23 5.91 13.71 4.48
N ALA A 24 7.10 13.14 4.41
CA ALA A 24 8.25 13.76 3.76
C ALA A 24 8.98 12.67 2.95
N ARG A 25 8.60 12.49 1.67
CA ARG A 25 9.00 11.33 0.87
C ARG A 25 9.96 11.71 -0.24
N LEU A 26 11.06 10.96 -0.32
CA LEU A 26 11.95 10.94 -1.46
C LEU A 26 11.80 9.62 -2.20
N SER A 27 11.68 9.66 -3.52
CA SER A 27 11.61 8.46 -4.33
C SER A 27 12.48 8.57 -5.58
N ILE A 28 13.11 7.45 -5.93
CA ILE A 28 13.76 7.24 -7.21
C ILE A 28 13.04 6.09 -7.92
N ARG A 29 12.78 6.27 -9.21
CA ARG A 29 12.22 5.23 -10.08
C ARG A 29 12.83 5.34 -11.46
N GLY A 30 12.92 4.22 -12.15
CA GLY A 30 13.43 4.18 -13.50
C GLY A 30 13.19 2.85 -14.17
N THR A 31 13.62 2.76 -15.42
CA THR A 31 13.62 1.53 -16.21
C THR A 31 15.03 1.30 -16.76
N ILE A 32 15.50 0.07 -16.66
CA ILE A 32 16.79 -0.39 -17.16
C ILE A 32 16.51 -1.41 -18.25
N TYR A 33 17.23 -1.35 -19.35
CA TYR A 33 17.09 -2.25 -20.50
C TYR A 33 15.63 -2.38 -21.00
N GLU A 34 14.86 -1.27 -20.93
CA GLU A 34 13.47 -1.16 -21.39
C GLU A 34 12.45 -2.01 -20.62
N ASN A 35 12.83 -3.15 -20.07
CA ASN A 35 11.94 -4.15 -19.47
C ASN A 35 12.15 -4.39 -17.97
N ILE A 36 13.14 -3.75 -17.33
CA ILE A 36 13.38 -3.88 -15.89
C ILE A 36 13.07 -2.54 -15.23
N GLY A 37 11.93 -2.46 -14.58
CA GLY A 37 11.56 -1.30 -13.77
C GLY A 37 12.07 -1.43 -12.33
N PHE A 38 12.31 -0.31 -11.68
CA PHE A 38 12.62 -0.26 -10.25
C PHE A 38 12.03 0.97 -9.60
N LYS A 39 11.77 0.88 -8.31
CA LYS A 39 11.40 2.01 -7.45
C LYS A 39 12.01 1.80 -6.06
N ALA A 40 12.53 2.90 -5.50
CA ALA A 40 12.88 2.99 -4.10
C ALA A 40 12.31 4.28 -3.53
N GLN A 41 11.58 4.19 -2.41
CA GLN A 41 10.95 5.33 -1.75
C GLN A 41 11.19 5.25 -0.25
N TYR A 42 11.63 6.38 0.31
CA TYR A 42 11.84 6.54 1.74
C TYR A 42 10.99 7.70 2.27
N ASP A 43 10.33 7.49 3.39
CA ASP A 43 9.52 8.50 4.09
C ASP A 43 10.27 8.94 5.35
N PHE A 44 10.66 10.20 5.40
CA PHE A 44 11.41 10.80 6.50
C PHE A 44 10.50 11.30 7.62
N ALA A 45 9.17 11.33 7.41
CA ALA A 45 8.24 11.74 8.44
C ALA A 45 8.08 10.63 9.48
N VAL A 46 8.14 11.01 10.74
CA VAL A 46 7.87 10.13 11.87
C VAL A 46 6.36 10.03 12.04
N ASP A 47 5.78 8.87 11.78
CA ASP A 47 4.32 8.68 11.76
C ASP A 47 3.79 8.01 13.04
N SER A 48 4.64 7.70 14.03
CA SER A 48 4.22 7.00 15.25
C SER A 48 5.06 7.40 16.47
N PRO A 49 4.43 7.54 17.64
CA PRO A 49 5.15 7.71 18.89
C PRO A 49 6.09 6.51 19.14
N GLY A 50 7.38 6.79 19.29
CA GLY A 50 8.42 5.77 19.55
C GLY A 50 9.16 5.27 18.31
N ASN A 51 8.85 5.79 17.11
CA ASN A 51 9.63 5.54 15.91
C ASN A 51 10.44 6.81 15.56
N ASP A 52 11.67 6.86 16.02
CA ASP A 52 12.57 8.02 15.85
C ASP A 52 13.21 8.09 14.44
N GLY A 53 12.74 7.29 13.49
CA GLY A 53 13.28 7.21 12.15
C GLY A 53 12.22 7.12 11.08
N GLY A 54 12.57 7.57 9.86
CA GLY A 54 11.74 7.33 8.69
C GLY A 54 11.70 5.85 8.30
N GLN A 55 10.90 5.52 7.31
CA GLN A 55 10.72 4.14 6.86
C GLN A 55 10.76 4.00 5.34
N PHE A 56 11.23 2.85 4.88
CA PHE A 56 11.04 2.47 3.49
C PHE A 56 9.57 2.20 3.20
N ARG A 57 9.10 2.70 2.05
CA ARG A 57 7.76 2.44 1.52
C ARG A 57 7.86 1.46 0.36
N ASP A 58 7.94 1.96 -0.86
CA ASP A 58 8.12 1.11 -2.03
C ASP A 58 9.61 0.84 -2.28
N VAL A 59 10.03 -0.40 -2.22
CA VAL A 59 11.36 -0.85 -2.64
C VAL A 59 11.20 -2.13 -3.43
N TYR A 60 11.18 -2.04 -4.75
CA TYR A 60 10.92 -3.19 -5.60
C TYR A 60 11.62 -3.12 -6.96
N ILE A 61 11.72 -4.28 -7.57
CA ILE A 61 12.07 -4.46 -8.98
C ILE A 61 10.87 -5.08 -9.69
N GLU A 62 10.63 -4.67 -10.93
CA GLU A 62 9.57 -5.22 -11.76
C GLU A 62 10.09 -5.60 -13.15
N LEU A 63 9.63 -6.73 -13.65
CA LEU A 63 9.83 -7.18 -15.01
C LEU A 63 8.60 -6.83 -15.82
N LEU A 64 8.80 -6.12 -16.91
CA LEU A 64 7.77 -5.62 -17.79
C LEU A 64 7.68 -6.49 -19.06
N GLU A 65 6.54 -6.46 -19.72
CA GLU A 65 6.35 -7.07 -21.04
C GLU A 65 6.68 -8.58 -21.10
N LEU A 66 6.27 -9.31 -20.07
CA LEU A 66 6.46 -10.76 -20.03
C LEU A 66 5.48 -11.48 -20.99
N PRO A 67 5.85 -12.65 -21.55
CA PRO A 67 5.03 -13.32 -22.57
C PRO A 67 3.60 -13.68 -22.14
N PHE A 68 3.38 -13.96 -20.86
CA PHE A 68 2.10 -14.43 -20.33
C PHE A 68 1.40 -13.42 -19.41
N VAL A 69 2.14 -12.51 -18.82
CA VAL A 69 1.67 -11.46 -17.90
C VAL A 69 2.32 -10.15 -18.29
N ASP A 70 1.66 -9.03 -18.02
CA ASP A 70 2.19 -7.72 -18.41
C ASP A 70 3.34 -7.32 -17.51
N LYS A 71 3.26 -7.74 -16.22
CA LYS A 71 4.28 -7.36 -15.24
C LYS A 71 4.37 -8.39 -14.11
N ALA A 72 5.59 -8.62 -13.65
CA ALA A 72 5.89 -9.29 -12.39
C ALA A 72 6.73 -8.38 -11.51
N ARG A 73 6.37 -8.22 -10.25
CA ARG A 73 7.05 -7.34 -9.29
C ARG A 73 7.47 -8.12 -8.06
N ILE A 74 8.69 -7.88 -7.59
CA ILE A 74 9.24 -8.45 -6.36
C ILE A 74 9.87 -7.36 -5.50
N GLY A 75 9.62 -7.40 -4.20
CA GLY A 75 10.16 -6.46 -3.23
C GLY A 75 9.17 -6.11 -2.14
N HIS A 76 9.37 -4.95 -1.52
CA HIS A 76 8.50 -4.37 -0.51
C HIS A 76 7.64 -3.29 -1.16
N PHE A 77 6.34 -3.48 -1.15
CA PHE A 77 5.38 -2.55 -1.77
C PHE A 77 3.97 -2.79 -1.25
N GLN A 78 3.08 -1.90 -1.61
CA GLN A 78 1.68 -1.95 -1.23
C GLN A 78 0.96 -3.14 -1.86
N GLU A 79 0.26 -3.93 -1.03
CA GLU A 79 -0.52 -5.06 -1.54
C GLU A 79 -1.66 -4.60 -2.46
N PRO A 80 -1.98 -5.35 -3.52
CA PRO A 80 -3.05 -5.00 -4.45
C PRO A 80 -4.44 -5.24 -3.85
N PHE A 81 -4.79 -4.49 -2.81
CA PHE A 81 -6.05 -4.61 -2.10
C PHE A 81 -6.67 -3.23 -1.87
N SER A 82 -8.01 -3.15 -1.85
CA SER A 82 -8.78 -1.91 -1.65
C SER A 82 -8.63 -0.85 -2.77
N LEU A 83 -9.69 -0.09 -2.96
CA LEU A 83 -9.71 1.06 -3.86
C LEU A 83 -9.06 2.30 -3.21
N GLU A 84 -9.14 2.42 -1.89
CA GLU A 84 -8.61 3.58 -1.16
C GLU A 84 -7.13 3.47 -0.81
N GLU A 85 -6.59 2.23 -0.70
CA GLU A 85 -5.19 2.03 -0.30
C GLU A 85 -4.22 2.24 -1.47
N ILE A 86 -4.56 1.74 -2.66
CA ILE A 86 -3.66 1.74 -3.82
C ILE A 86 -3.41 3.13 -4.43
N PRO A 87 -4.41 4.02 -4.58
CA PRO A 87 -4.19 5.32 -5.18
C PRO A 87 -3.28 6.21 -4.32
N SER A 88 -2.58 7.10 -4.98
CA SER A 88 -1.87 8.17 -4.27
C SER A 88 -2.85 9.01 -3.44
N ASN A 89 -2.42 9.41 -2.26
CA ASN A 89 -3.21 10.30 -1.41
C ASN A 89 -3.61 11.63 -2.09
N SER A 90 -2.90 12.00 -3.15
CA SER A 90 -3.25 13.19 -3.96
C SER A 90 -4.58 13.03 -4.74
N TYR A 91 -5.07 11.82 -4.87
CA TYR A 91 -6.33 11.50 -5.58
C TYR A 91 -7.46 11.09 -4.64
N MET A 92 -7.27 11.24 -3.34
CA MET A 92 -8.33 10.95 -2.37
C MET A 92 -9.29 12.13 -2.29
N THR A 93 -10.59 11.82 -2.28
CA THR A 93 -11.65 12.82 -2.15
C THR A 93 -11.78 13.35 -0.72
N PHE A 94 -11.54 12.50 0.28
CA PHE A 94 -11.64 12.83 1.68
C PHE A 94 -10.26 13.03 2.32
N MET A 95 -10.19 13.80 3.39
CA MET A 95 -8.95 14.03 4.13
C MET A 95 -8.39 12.76 4.78
N GLU A 96 -9.27 11.83 5.14
CA GLU A 96 -8.93 10.54 5.74
C GLU A 96 -9.57 9.39 4.95
N ARG A 97 -8.97 8.22 5.05
CA ARG A 97 -9.52 6.98 4.52
C ARG A 97 -10.69 6.49 5.37
N SER A 98 -11.55 5.66 4.81
CA SER A 98 -12.66 5.05 5.54
C SER A 98 -12.16 4.18 6.70
N LEU A 99 -13.00 4.00 7.73
CA LEU A 99 -12.68 3.11 8.86
C LEU A 99 -12.40 1.67 8.42
N ALA A 100 -13.00 1.22 7.33
CA ALA A 100 -12.73 -0.10 6.76
C ALA A 100 -11.27 -0.27 6.31
N ASN A 101 -10.56 0.83 6.02
CA ASN A 101 -9.17 0.79 5.61
C ASN A 101 -8.20 0.30 6.72
N VAL A 102 -8.62 0.33 7.98
CA VAL A 102 -7.83 -0.22 9.11
C VAL A 102 -7.59 -1.73 8.94
N PHE A 103 -8.49 -2.45 8.29
CA PHE A 103 -8.38 -3.88 8.03
C PHE A 103 -7.67 -4.22 6.71
N VAL A 104 -7.26 -3.21 5.97
CA VAL A 104 -6.63 -3.40 4.66
C VAL A 104 -5.13 -3.63 4.82
N PRO A 105 -4.57 -4.68 4.18
CA PRO A 105 -3.12 -4.85 4.14
C PRO A 105 -2.47 -3.68 3.41
N SER A 106 -1.39 -3.15 3.97
CA SER A 106 -0.66 -2.03 3.40
C SER A 106 0.65 -2.51 2.74
N PHE A 107 1.80 -2.11 3.26
CA PHE A 107 3.09 -2.46 2.69
C PHE A 107 3.59 -3.80 3.23
N ASN A 108 3.92 -4.72 2.32
CA ASN A 108 4.49 -6.02 2.66
C ASN A 108 5.52 -6.44 1.61
N THR A 109 6.42 -7.35 2.00
CA THR A 109 7.40 -7.92 1.08
C THR A 109 6.81 -9.13 0.36
N GLY A 110 6.87 -9.12 -0.96
CA GLY A 110 6.26 -10.20 -1.74
C GLY A 110 6.55 -10.16 -3.22
N LEU A 111 5.81 -11.02 -3.91
CA LEU A 111 5.81 -11.14 -5.37
C LEU A 111 4.40 -10.92 -5.87
N THR A 112 4.24 -10.13 -6.93
CA THR A 112 2.97 -10.01 -7.66
C THR A 112 3.15 -10.25 -9.14
N VAL A 113 2.11 -10.75 -9.75
CA VAL A 113 1.93 -10.80 -11.21
C VAL A 113 0.65 -10.09 -11.58
N GLU A 114 0.66 -9.36 -12.68
CA GLU A 114 -0.50 -8.62 -13.14
C GLU A 114 -0.66 -8.68 -14.65
N LYS A 115 -1.90 -8.62 -15.10
CA LYS A 115 -2.25 -8.60 -16.52
C LYS A 115 -3.49 -7.76 -16.78
N SER A 116 -3.42 -7.01 -17.89
CA SER A 116 -4.54 -6.30 -18.47
C SER A 116 -5.07 -7.06 -19.67
N MET A 117 -6.37 -7.14 -19.80
CA MET A 117 -7.08 -7.86 -20.84
C MET A 117 -8.17 -6.98 -21.44
N LEU A 118 -8.79 -7.42 -22.54
CA LEU A 118 -9.91 -6.74 -23.18
C LEU A 118 -9.61 -5.26 -23.48
N SER A 119 -8.50 -5.00 -24.14
CA SER A 119 -8.04 -3.64 -24.46
C SER A 119 -7.92 -2.75 -23.22
N LYS A 120 -7.34 -3.32 -22.14
CA LYS A 120 -7.14 -2.70 -20.82
C LYS A 120 -8.43 -2.38 -20.05
N ARG A 121 -9.56 -2.95 -20.46
CA ARG A 121 -10.83 -2.81 -19.73
C ARG A 121 -10.93 -3.75 -18.53
N LEU A 122 -10.17 -4.83 -18.49
CA LEU A 122 -10.08 -5.77 -17.38
C LEU A 122 -8.64 -5.86 -16.91
N HIS A 123 -8.42 -5.73 -15.62
CA HIS A 123 -7.11 -5.86 -15.00
C HIS A 123 -7.18 -6.79 -13.80
N TRP A 124 -6.25 -7.74 -13.69
CA TRP A 124 -6.13 -8.57 -12.52
C TRP A 124 -4.70 -8.59 -11.99
N THR A 125 -4.60 -8.75 -10.69
CA THR A 125 -3.33 -8.88 -9.97
C THR A 125 -3.44 -10.01 -8.98
N LEU A 126 -2.42 -10.84 -8.91
CA LEU A 126 -2.27 -11.90 -7.91
C LEU A 126 -0.92 -11.77 -7.25
N GLY A 127 -0.85 -11.92 -5.92
CA GLY A 127 0.38 -11.79 -5.16
C GLY A 127 0.48 -12.72 -3.98
N ILE A 128 1.72 -13.02 -3.61
CA ILE A 128 2.08 -13.75 -2.40
C ILE A 128 2.99 -12.84 -1.59
N PHE A 129 2.65 -12.66 -0.31
CA PHE A 129 3.33 -11.73 0.59
C PHE A 129 3.74 -12.42 1.88
N LYS A 130 4.87 -11.99 2.41
CA LYS A 130 5.28 -12.32 3.77
C LYS A 130 4.68 -11.30 4.73
N THR A 131 4.06 -11.77 5.81
CA THR A 131 3.36 -10.93 6.79
C THR A 131 4.27 -10.47 7.94
N THR A 132 5.56 -10.30 7.69
CA THR A 132 6.52 -9.79 8.68
C THR A 132 6.97 -8.39 8.31
N ASP A 133 7.28 -7.59 9.30
CA ASP A 133 7.85 -6.27 9.10
C ASP A 133 9.15 -6.31 8.28
N PHE A 134 9.38 -5.26 7.50
CA PHE A 134 10.59 -5.14 6.67
C PHE A 134 11.89 -5.13 7.50
N TRP A 135 11.80 -4.62 8.72
CA TRP A 135 12.87 -4.68 9.73
C TRP A 135 12.38 -5.53 10.90
N PRO A 136 12.94 -6.73 11.07
CA PRO A 136 12.67 -7.49 12.30
C PRO A 136 13.18 -6.67 13.48
N SER A 137 12.30 -6.39 14.45
CA SER A 137 12.75 -5.90 15.74
C SER A 137 13.46 -7.04 16.47
N ASP A 138 14.48 -6.74 17.26
CA ASP A 138 15.24 -7.73 18.03
C ASP A 138 14.37 -8.64 18.93
N ASN A 139 13.10 -8.28 19.12
CA ASN A 139 12.11 -9.01 19.91
C ASN A 139 11.25 -10.00 19.10
N ASP A 140 11.28 -9.96 17.75
CA ASP A 140 10.43 -10.80 16.88
C ASP A 140 11.03 -12.19 16.57
N SER A 141 12.01 -12.63 17.31
CA SER A 141 12.77 -13.87 17.05
C SER A 141 11.96 -15.17 17.15
N ASN A 142 10.67 -15.15 17.45
CA ASN A 142 9.85 -16.36 17.65
C ASN A 142 8.48 -16.37 16.94
N GLU A 143 8.09 -15.34 16.20
CA GLU A 143 6.86 -15.44 15.43
C GLU A 143 7.14 -16.04 14.06
N ALA A 144 6.53 -17.20 13.82
CA ALA A 144 6.58 -17.86 12.52
C ALA A 144 6.05 -16.89 11.46
N ALA A 145 6.92 -16.51 10.54
CA ALA A 145 6.58 -15.61 9.46
C ALA A 145 5.41 -16.18 8.65
N GLY A 146 4.23 -15.62 8.83
CA GLY A 146 3.04 -15.98 8.07
C GLY A 146 3.18 -15.58 6.59
N TYR A 147 2.44 -16.28 5.75
CA TYR A 147 2.29 -15.93 4.33
C TYR A 147 0.86 -15.53 4.03
N GLY A 148 0.71 -14.54 3.17
CA GLY A 148 -0.57 -14.10 2.66
C GLY A 148 -0.65 -14.23 1.15
N VAL A 149 -1.85 -14.52 0.67
CA VAL A 149 -2.17 -14.47 -0.77
C VAL A 149 -3.20 -13.37 -0.97
N THR A 150 -2.90 -12.44 -1.87
CA THR A 150 -3.77 -11.33 -2.22
C THR A 150 -4.11 -11.37 -3.69
N GLY A 151 -5.39 -11.28 -4.02
CA GLY A 151 -5.85 -11.19 -5.39
C GLY A 151 -6.80 -10.03 -5.58
N ARG A 152 -6.74 -9.40 -6.76
CA ARG A 152 -7.61 -8.32 -7.16
C ARG A 152 -7.98 -8.43 -8.63
N ILE A 153 -9.22 -8.13 -8.93
CA ILE A 153 -9.73 -7.97 -10.29
C ILE A 153 -10.51 -6.67 -10.37
N THR A 154 -10.25 -5.88 -11.41
CA THR A 154 -10.96 -4.62 -11.66
C THR A 154 -11.29 -4.50 -13.13
N GLY A 155 -12.38 -3.81 -13.44
CA GLY A 155 -12.78 -3.63 -14.82
C GLY A 155 -13.69 -2.43 -15.05
N VAL A 156 -13.77 -2.03 -16.32
CA VAL A 156 -14.67 -0.98 -16.83
C VAL A 156 -15.64 -1.63 -17.80
N PRO A 157 -16.75 -2.21 -17.28
CA PRO A 157 -17.73 -2.91 -18.11
C PRO A 157 -18.45 -1.97 -19.08
N TRP A 158 -18.61 -0.71 -18.70
CA TRP A 158 -19.26 0.28 -19.54
C TRP A 158 -18.49 1.61 -19.51
N LYS A 159 -18.39 2.24 -20.67
CA LYS A 159 -17.77 3.54 -20.86
C LYS A 159 -18.56 4.28 -21.94
N ALA A 160 -18.93 5.54 -21.68
CA ALA A 160 -19.61 6.39 -22.64
C ALA A 160 -18.69 6.80 -23.81
N GLU A 161 -19.28 7.24 -24.92
CA GLU A 161 -18.54 7.64 -26.13
C GLU A 161 -17.64 8.87 -25.90
N ASP A 162 -18.04 9.78 -25.00
CA ASP A 162 -17.24 10.94 -24.58
C ASP A 162 -15.96 10.54 -23.84
N GLY A 163 -15.93 9.34 -23.28
CA GLY A 163 -14.79 8.80 -22.56
C GLY A 163 -14.68 9.27 -21.10
N ASP A 164 -15.49 10.22 -20.67
CA ASP A 164 -15.42 10.83 -19.35
C ASP A 164 -16.32 10.12 -18.33
N THR A 165 -17.40 9.51 -18.83
CA THR A 165 -18.34 8.76 -17.99
C THR A 165 -18.12 7.26 -18.15
N PHE A 166 -17.91 6.56 -17.03
CA PHE A 166 -17.71 5.10 -17.05
C PHE A 166 -18.14 4.45 -15.72
N VAL A 167 -18.40 3.15 -15.77
CA VAL A 167 -18.63 2.32 -14.61
C VAL A 167 -17.37 1.50 -14.33
N HIS A 168 -16.77 1.67 -13.15
CA HIS A 168 -15.64 0.88 -12.70
C HIS A 168 -16.09 -0.06 -11.57
N LEU A 169 -15.81 -1.36 -11.75
CA LEU A 169 -16.09 -2.39 -10.76
C LEU A 169 -14.79 -3.08 -10.36
N GLY A 170 -14.70 -3.48 -9.10
CA GLY A 170 -13.56 -4.20 -8.59
C GLY A 170 -13.94 -5.12 -7.44
N ALA A 171 -13.18 -6.21 -7.33
CA ALA A 171 -13.22 -7.12 -6.20
C ALA A 171 -11.79 -7.50 -5.81
N SER A 172 -11.57 -7.73 -4.52
CA SER A 172 -10.29 -8.21 -4.01
C SER A 172 -10.50 -9.20 -2.87
N PHE A 173 -9.56 -10.11 -2.70
CA PHE A 173 -9.50 -11.01 -1.57
C PHE A 173 -8.10 -11.03 -0.98
N ASN A 174 -8.02 -11.27 0.32
CA ASN A 174 -6.77 -11.51 1.02
C ASN A 174 -6.96 -12.68 1.99
N ARG A 175 -6.05 -13.61 1.95
CA ARG A 175 -5.98 -14.72 2.92
C ARG A 175 -4.60 -14.73 3.54
N ARG A 176 -4.56 -14.65 4.86
CA ARG A 176 -3.32 -14.73 5.65
C ARG A 176 -3.33 -15.99 6.49
N ASN A 177 -2.18 -16.59 6.60
CA ASN A 177 -1.90 -17.67 7.55
C ASN A 177 -1.02 -17.06 8.64
N PRO A 178 -1.52 -16.98 9.88
CA PRO A 178 -0.74 -16.49 11.00
C PRO A 178 0.46 -17.40 11.30
#